data_9c6a218acb82e308efbb020eb1bd4df6
#
_entry.id   9c6a218acb82e308efbb020eb1bd4df6
#
_cell.length_a   1.000
_cell.length_b   1.000
_cell.length_c   1.000
_cell.angle_alpha   90.00
_cell.angle_beta   90.00
_cell.angle_gamma   90.00
#
_symmetry.space_group_name_H-M   'P 1'
#
loop_
_entity.id
_entity.type
_entity.pdbx_description
1 polymer ?
#
loop_
_entity_poly.entity_id
_entity_poly.type
_entity_poly.pdbx_seq_one_letter_code
_entity_poly.pdbx_strand_id
1 'polypeptide(L)'
;MIMRVRTLLAVASLTVLAVIFPSMAAPPAHPSSPHADGPTAVARARVAADVLMSSYDPDKAWFPSSWWNSAVALQTIGDYMQRTGDRRYVGQLDNTFEKDKGVFPGGVLSGDPLLGNFTSRAIDDTEWWGLTWVQAYDLTGNRKYLDMAVTIANYVNGYWDTSTCGGGVWWNAERTYKNAVTNGLWIRLTAELHNRIHGDKTWLARSRTAWTWFSGSGMINANGLVNDGLTDACTNNGQTVWSYNQGMAIGAGLELWRATKDPTILATVRRLADAAIGPNALVTNGILTESCDALDQTCDDNGKQFKGIFTRYWTDLVDTTHDSRYTAFLEAQAESIWSDDRDAADRLGTRWSGATSDDHPNVFDWRTQASALSALIGEVPTFTPLESLAATTSPAQSVIMPAASSASSIAVDLGVSATGFFPLQALAVVNAPNGWGVSPRVTTLRLQPHGNANPVSGSIPLKVTVPSLATDGHHLVTANVTAAGLHFSTQADVLVAHKIDFDTGTVDENPWLFDPDGSQSNGVQNRFSDGNAHFTYRFPFPADTTSAHVTLTIDAEFLVQVSTDNENWTTVLQETQPITDGSNKADRSIDLTPYLGTATDGSKPVYLKVSDAFPNDGWGGRVYHVTADIVE
;
A
#
# COMPACT_ATOMS: atom_id res chain seq x y z
N MET A 1 18.49 46.87 -68.73
CA MET A 1 18.92 45.88 -69.72
C MET A 1 18.67 44.51 -69.15
N ILE A 2 17.63 43.89 -69.66
CA ILE A 2 16.98 42.69 -69.12
C ILE A 2 17.74 41.44 -69.62
N MET A 3 18.18 40.56 -68.80
CA MET A 3 18.66 39.25 -69.24
C MET A 3 18.02 38.12 -68.43
N ARG A 4 17.13 37.39 -69.14
CA ARG A 4 16.44 36.20 -68.67
C ARG A 4 17.41 35.05 -68.58
N VAL A 5 17.42 34.32 -67.49
CA VAL A 5 18.10 33.00 -67.32
C VAL A 5 17.01 31.94 -67.29
N ARG A 6 17.09 31.00 -68.20
CA ARG A 6 16.22 29.82 -68.35
C ARG A 6 16.64 28.76 -67.31
N THR A 7 15.64 28.21 -66.63
CA THR A 7 15.74 27.06 -65.74
C THR A 7 15.85 25.77 -66.56
N LEU A 8 16.92 25.01 -66.40
CA LEU A 8 17.03 23.62 -66.86
C LEU A 8 16.70 22.67 -65.68
N LEU A 9 15.64 21.89 -65.86
CA LEU A 9 15.34 20.75 -65.01
C LEU A 9 16.26 19.58 -65.38
N ALA A 10 17.10 19.17 -64.45
CA ALA A 10 17.82 17.89 -64.54
C ALA A 10 17.05 16.84 -63.72
N VAL A 11 16.53 15.83 -64.40
CA VAL A 11 15.93 14.62 -63.77
C VAL A 11 17.09 13.72 -63.39
N ALA A 12 17.34 13.56 -62.08
CA ALA A 12 18.28 12.60 -61.56
C ALA A 12 17.54 11.30 -61.24
N SER A 13 17.77 10.26 -62.04
CA SER A 13 17.32 8.90 -61.76
C SER A 13 18.08 8.32 -60.56
N LEU A 14 17.40 8.11 -59.47
CA LEU A 14 17.94 7.38 -58.30
C LEU A 14 17.88 5.88 -58.57
N THR A 15 19.00 5.25 -58.84
CA THR A 15 19.15 3.79 -58.86
C THR A 15 19.30 3.30 -57.41
N VAL A 16 18.25 2.68 -56.86
CA VAL A 16 18.30 2.04 -55.55
C VAL A 16 19.07 0.71 -55.68
N LEU A 17 20.28 0.69 -55.16
CA LEU A 17 21.06 -0.55 -54.98
C LEU A 17 20.51 -1.28 -53.75
N ALA A 18 19.75 -2.36 -53.95
CA ALA A 18 19.31 -3.22 -52.88
C ALA A 18 20.52 -4.03 -52.37
N VAL A 19 21.07 -3.68 -51.22
CA VAL A 19 22.05 -4.47 -50.51
C VAL A 19 21.29 -5.58 -49.80
N ILE A 20 21.37 -6.82 -50.31
CA ILE A 20 20.83 -8.00 -49.66
C ILE A 20 21.77 -8.34 -48.50
N PHE A 21 21.40 -8.07 -47.26
CA PHE A 21 22.04 -8.63 -46.08
C PHE A 21 21.57 -10.09 -45.95
N PRO A 22 22.48 -11.06 -45.75
CA PRO A 22 22.05 -12.40 -45.40
C PRO A 22 21.33 -12.36 -44.06
N SER A 23 20.09 -12.82 -44.04
CA SER A 23 19.31 -13.06 -42.82
C SER A 23 20.09 -14.04 -41.95
N MET A 24 20.71 -13.54 -40.88
CA MET A 24 21.15 -14.41 -39.80
C MET A 24 19.89 -15.00 -39.16
N ALA A 25 19.70 -16.30 -39.35
CA ALA A 25 18.68 -17.05 -38.64
C ALA A 25 18.91 -16.83 -37.14
N ALA A 26 17.87 -16.38 -36.44
CA ALA A 26 17.88 -16.36 -34.99
C ALA A 26 18.20 -17.78 -34.49
N PRO A 27 19.06 -17.91 -33.45
CA PRO A 27 19.27 -19.22 -32.85
C PRO A 27 17.90 -19.78 -32.43
N PRO A 28 17.69 -21.11 -32.57
CA PRO A 28 16.42 -21.69 -32.14
C PRO A 28 16.19 -21.35 -30.68
N ALA A 29 15.01 -20.81 -30.38
CA ALA A 29 14.55 -20.67 -29.01
C ALA A 29 14.64 -22.07 -28.37
N HIS A 30 15.48 -22.22 -27.36
CA HIS A 30 15.46 -23.42 -26.54
C HIS A 30 14.04 -23.53 -26.00
N PRO A 31 13.37 -24.66 -26.20
CA PRO A 31 12.10 -24.88 -25.53
C PRO A 31 12.39 -24.84 -24.04
N SER A 32 11.74 -23.92 -23.32
CA SER A 32 11.65 -23.95 -21.88
C SER A 32 11.05 -25.32 -21.52
N SER A 33 11.91 -26.25 -21.11
CA SER A 33 11.43 -27.49 -20.52
C SER A 33 10.58 -27.12 -19.31
N PRO A 34 9.39 -27.70 -19.16
CA PRO A 34 8.71 -27.61 -17.90
C PRO A 34 9.63 -28.28 -16.87
N HIS A 35 10.15 -27.51 -15.90
CA HIS A 35 10.79 -28.07 -14.72
C HIS A 35 9.73 -28.85 -13.96
N ALA A 36 9.55 -30.13 -14.32
CA ALA A 36 8.88 -31.09 -13.50
C ALA A 36 9.81 -31.42 -12.33
N ASP A 37 9.31 -31.23 -11.10
CA ASP A 37 9.75 -31.83 -9.84
C ASP A 37 10.87 -31.20 -9.01
N GLY A 38 11.26 -29.94 -9.24
CA GLY A 38 12.09 -29.18 -8.27
C GLY A 38 11.24 -28.41 -7.23
N PRO A 39 11.76 -28.13 -6.01
CA PRO A 39 11.06 -27.29 -5.06
C PRO A 39 10.86 -25.88 -5.65
N THR A 40 9.68 -25.30 -5.43
CA THR A 40 9.34 -23.94 -5.89
C THR A 40 10.27 -22.91 -5.25
N ALA A 41 10.41 -21.70 -5.84
CA ALA A 41 11.18 -20.60 -5.27
C ALA A 41 10.78 -20.29 -3.82
N VAL A 42 9.47 -20.31 -3.51
CA VAL A 42 8.97 -20.14 -2.14
C VAL A 42 9.47 -21.24 -1.21
N ALA A 43 9.48 -22.50 -1.66
CA ALA A 43 9.96 -23.62 -0.84
C ALA A 43 11.48 -23.53 -0.59
N ARG A 44 12.27 -23.16 -1.62
CA ARG A 44 13.72 -22.92 -1.50
C ARG A 44 14.01 -21.80 -0.48
N ALA A 45 13.35 -20.65 -0.61
CA ALA A 45 13.50 -19.53 0.30
C ALA A 45 13.08 -19.88 1.74
N ARG A 46 12.01 -20.68 1.91
CA ARG A 46 11.56 -21.15 3.23
C ARG A 46 12.59 -22.02 3.92
N VAL A 47 13.10 -23.05 3.23
CA VAL A 47 14.14 -23.93 3.78
C VAL A 47 15.37 -23.13 4.19
N ALA A 48 15.84 -22.22 3.32
CA ALA A 48 16.99 -21.39 3.61
C ALA A 48 16.74 -20.41 4.77
N ALA A 49 15.52 -19.89 4.92
CA ALA A 49 15.14 -19.03 6.05
C ALA A 49 15.11 -19.82 7.38
N ASP A 50 14.57 -21.05 7.36
CA ASP A 50 14.54 -21.91 8.55
C ASP A 50 15.99 -22.25 9.02
N VAL A 51 16.89 -22.53 8.09
CA VAL A 51 18.32 -22.76 8.38
C VAL A 51 18.97 -21.50 8.96
N LEU A 52 18.76 -20.32 8.36
CA LEU A 52 19.27 -19.06 8.91
C LEU A 52 18.80 -18.83 10.34
N MET A 53 17.51 -18.98 10.58
CA MET A 53 16.89 -18.70 11.88
C MET A 53 17.25 -19.72 12.96
N SER A 54 17.76 -20.90 12.60
CA SER A 54 18.34 -21.83 13.56
C SER A 54 19.60 -21.29 14.28
N SER A 55 20.25 -20.28 13.71
CA SER A 55 21.41 -19.59 14.29
C SER A 55 21.03 -18.37 15.14
N TYR A 56 19.76 -17.95 15.15
CA TYR A 56 19.31 -16.85 16.01
C TYR A 56 19.26 -17.29 17.47
N ASP A 57 19.96 -16.56 18.33
CA ASP A 57 19.94 -16.80 19.79
C ASP A 57 18.78 -16.03 20.42
N PRO A 58 17.70 -16.69 20.89
CA PRO A 58 16.55 -15.98 21.43
C PRO A 58 16.83 -15.32 22.79
N ASP A 59 17.83 -15.79 23.52
CA ASP A 59 18.20 -15.24 24.83
C ASP A 59 19.02 -13.96 24.69
N LYS A 60 19.93 -13.93 23.71
CA LYS A 60 20.69 -12.74 23.37
C LYS A 60 19.96 -11.84 22.37
N ALA A 61 18.91 -12.36 21.74
CA ALA A 61 18.05 -11.69 20.79
C ALA A 61 18.75 -11.26 19.48
N TRP A 62 19.78 -11.99 19.05
CA TRP A 62 20.47 -11.71 17.82
C TRP A 62 21.25 -12.90 17.25
N PHE A 63 21.99 -12.69 16.13
CA PHE A 63 22.90 -13.69 15.57
C PHE A 63 24.31 -13.53 16.20
N PRO A 64 24.98 -14.60 16.59
CA PRO A 64 26.19 -14.53 17.38
C PRO A 64 27.36 -13.90 16.63
N SER A 65 28.19 -13.15 17.35
CA SER A 65 29.51 -12.63 17.00
C SER A 65 29.61 -11.46 16.01
N SER A 66 28.50 -10.84 15.58
CA SER A 66 28.59 -9.64 14.78
C SER A 66 27.32 -8.80 14.80
N TRP A 67 27.45 -7.54 15.18
CA TRP A 67 26.32 -6.65 15.40
C TRP A 67 25.65 -6.17 14.10
N TRP A 68 26.42 -5.55 13.18
CA TRP A 68 25.86 -5.05 11.92
C TRP A 68 25.41 -6.18 11.00
N ASN A 69 26.13 -7.30 10.97
CA ASN A 69 25.74 -8.48 10.20
C ASN A 69 24.38 -9.04 10.68
N SER A 70 24.10 -8.95 12.00
CA SER A 70 22.80 -9.34 12.55
C SER A 70 21.66 -8.47 12.07
N ALA A 71 21.89 -7.15 11.92
CA ALA A 71 20.91 -6.25 11.34
C ALA A 71 20.55 -6.68 9.89
N VAL A 72 21.57 -6.95 9.07
CA VAL A 72 21.39 -7.41 7.68
C VAL A 72 20.68 -8.77 7.62
N ALA A 73 21.01 -9.72 8.50
CA ALA A 73 20.34 -11.01 8.56
C ALA A 73 18.85 -10.87 8.95
N LEU A 74 18.53 -10.04 9.93
CA LEU A 74 17.14 -9.73 10.31
C LEU A 74 16.40 -9.01 9.19
N GLN A 75 17.08 -8.14 8.46
CA GLN A 75 16.53 -7.47 7.30
C GLN A 75 16.22 -8.48 6.17
N THR A 76 17.09 -9.47 5.96
CA THR A 76 16.86 -10.57 5.00
C THR A 76 15.63 -11.41 5.39
N ILE A 77 15.46 -11.71 6.68
CA ILE A 77 14.26 -12.40 7.18
C ILE A 77 13.01 -11.50 7.02
N GLY A 78 13.16 -10.21 7.18
CA GLY A 78 12.11 -9.24 6.86
C GLY A 78 11.67 -9.32 5.40
N ASP A 79 12.63 -9.36 4.47
CA ASP A 79 12.36 -9.52 3.02
C ASP A 79 11.67 -10.85 2.72
N TYR A 80 12.14 -11.95 3.34
CA TYR A 80 11.48 -13.25 3.23
C TYR A 80 10.01 -13.18 3.66
N MET A 81 9.74 -12.63 4.84
CA MET A 81 8.37 -12.48 5.35
C MET A 81 7.51 -11.57 4.47
N GLN A 82 8.09 -10.49 3.96
CA GLN A 82 7.40 -9.55 3.10
C GLN A 82 7.04 -10.17 1.75
N ARG A 83 7.95 -10.97 1.18
CA ARG A 83 7.78 -11.51 -0.15
C ARG A 83 6.94 -12.80 -0.18
N THR A 84 6.97 -13.59 0.89
CA THR A 84 6.21 -14.84 1.00
C THR A 84 4.88 -14.72 1.74
N GLY A 85 4.68 -13.64 2.50
CA GLY A 85 3.55 -13.50 3.43
C GLY A 85 3.70 -14.33 4.72
N ASP A 86 4.75 -15.12 4.86
CA ASP A 86 5.03 -15.92 6.06
C ASP A 86 5.53 -15.03 7.21
N ARG A 87 4.79 -14.92 8.28
CA ARG A 87 5.07 -13.98 9.39
C ARG A 87 5.66 -14.67 10.64
N ARG A 88 6.10 -15.91 10.53
CA ARG A 88 6.55 -16.72 11.67
C ARG A 88 7.70 -16.08 12.47
N TYR A 89 8.50 -15.21 11.87
CA TYR A 89 9.67 -14.60 12.50
C TYR A 89 9.49 -13.15 12.97
N VAL A 90 8.27 -12.62 12.94
CA VAL A 90 8.00 -11.26 13.45
C VAL A 90 8.36 -11.13 14.93
N GLY A 91 8.15 -12.21 15.72
CA GLY A 91 8.51 -12.23 17.14
C GLY A 91 10.01 -12.04 17.40
N GLN A 92 10.88 -12.51 16.50
CA GLN A 92 12.32 -12.35 16.62
C GLN A 92 12.75 -10.89 16.38
N LEU A 93 12.12 -10.20 15.40
CA LEU A 93 12.34 -8.76 15.22
C LEU A 93 11.98 -7.98 16.48
N ASP A 94 10.84 -8.31 17.10
CA ASP A 94 10.40 -7.66 18.34
C ASP A 94 11.31 -7.97 19.52
N ASN A 95 11.75 -9.22 19.64
CA ASN A 95 12.68 -9.66 20.69
C ASN A 95 14.01 -8.88 20.61
N THR A 96 14.60 -8.76 19.40
CA THR A 96 15.82 -7.96 19.18
C THR A 96 15.60 -6.49 19.52
N PHE A 97 14.48 -5.91 19.07
CA PHE A 97 14.16 -4.52 19.36
C PHE A 97 14.10 -4.25 20.87
N GLU A 98 13.40 -5.10 21.62
CA GLU A 98 13.18 -4.86 23.05
C GLU A 98 14.44 -5.11 23.88
N LYS A 99 15.23 -6.14 23.56
CA LYS A 99 16.41 -6.50 24.35
C LYS A 99 17.66 -5.67 24.00
N ASP A 100 17.86 -5.34 22.71
CA ASP A 100 19.14 -4.83 22.25
C ASP A 100 19.17 -3.32 22.02
N LYS A 101 18.07 -2.60 22.30
CA LYS A 101 18.03 -1.12 22.26
C LYS A 101 18.79 -0.43 23.39
N GLY A 102 19.29 -1.18 24.36
CA GLY A 102 20.03 -0.68 25.53
C GLY A 102 21.47 -0.27 25.21
N VAL A 103 22.17 0.19 26.25
CA VAL A 103 23.61 0.45 26.21
C VAL A 103 24.35 -0.84 26.57
N PHE A 104 25.37 -1.20 25.78
CA PHE A 104 26.18 -2.39 26.02
C PHE A 104 27.67 -2.06 25.99
N PRO A 105 28.49 -2.61 26.92
CA PRO A 105 29.93 -2.48 26.85
C PRO A 105 30.49 -3.24 25.64
N GLY A 106 31.65 -2.80 25.15
CA GLY A 106 32.36 -3.51 24.09
C GLY A 106 32.66 -4.96 24.47
N GLY A 107 32.60 -5.83 23.49
CA GLY A 107 32.80 -7.28 23.66
C GLY A 107 31.55 -8.07 24.06
N VAL A 108 30.41 -7.44 24.26
CA VAL A 108 29.13 -8.12 24.56
C VAL A 108 28.36 -8.45 23.28
N LEU A 109 27.86 -7.42 22.59
CA LEU A 109 27.14 -7.56 21.32
C LEU A 109 28.00 -7.12 20.10
N SER A 110 28.92 -6.23 20.30
CA SER A 110 29.88 -5.74 19.30
C SER A 110 31.26 -5.63 19.92
N GLY A 111 32.32 -5.61 19.11
CA GLY A 111 33.66 -5.26 19.56
C GLY A 111 33.70 -3.85 20.16
N ASP A 112 32.98 -2.92 19.58
CA ASP A 112 32.78 -1.56 20.07
C ASP A 112 31.60 -1.47 21.08
N PRO A 113 31.66 -0.51 22.02
CA PRO A 113 30.52 -0.20 22.88
C PRO A 113 29.31 0.27 22.05
N LEU A 114 28.12 -0.22 22.42
CA LEU A 114 26.85 0.29 21.89
C LEU A 114 26.30 1.38 22.80
N LEU A 115 25.90 2.49 22.21
CA LEU A 115 25.53 3.72 22.92
C LEU A 115 24.04 3.78 23.27
N GLY A 116 23.29 2.70 22.98
CA GLY A 116 21.85 2.62 23.08
C GLY A 116 21.14 3.04 21.77
N ASN A 117 19.86 2.69 21.65
CA ASN A 117 19.05 2.98 20.46
C ASN A 117 19.71 2.50 19.16
N PHE A 118 20.39 1.36 19.20
CA PHE A 118 21.10 0.79 18.04
C PHE A 118 22.12 1.76 17.41
N THR A 119 22.85 2.51 18.23
CA THR A 119 23.91 3.42 17.77
C THR A 119 25.26 2.98 18.28
N SER A 120 26.29 3.21 17.48
CA SER A 120 27.69 2.92 17.81
C SER A 120 28.62 3.99 17.21
N ARG A 121 29.93 3.88 17.45
CA ARG A 121 30.93 4.73 16.83
C ARG A 121 31.11 4.47 15.33
N ALA A 122 30.76 3.26 14.85
CA ALA A 122 30.70 2.93 13.43
C ALA A 122 29.34 3.38 12.88
N ILE A 123 29.36 4.34 11.97
CA ILE A 123 28.13 5.01 11.53
C ILE A 123 27.36 4.13 10.54
N ASP A 124 28.04 3.44 9.65
CA ASP A 124 27.45 2.46 8.73
C ASP A 124 26.78 1.30 9.49
N ASP A 125 27.42 0.76 10.53
CA ASP A 125 26.85 -0.27 11.39
C ASP A 125 25.52 0.18 12.01
N THR A 126 25.46 1.43 12.46
CA THR A 126 24.27 2.08 13.00
C THR A 126 23.17 2.20 11.94
N GLU A 127 23.51 2.56 10.70
CA GLU A 127 22.55 2.74 9.60
C GLU A 127 21.90 1.43 9.15
N TRP A 128 22.61 0.31 9.21
CA TRP A 128 22.01 -1.00 8.92
C TRP A 128 20.84 -1.29 9.84
N TRP A 129 20.95 -0.94 11.13
CA TRP A 129 19.83 -1.04 12.07
C TRP A 129 18.71 -0.07 11.74
N GLY A 130 19.03 1.13 11.28
CA GLY A 130 18.02 2.09 10.80
C GLY A 130 17.14 1.50 9.70
N LEU A 131 17.73 0.87 8.69
CA LEU A 131 17.01 0.22 7.59
C LEU A 131 16.24 -1.02 8.07
N THR A 132 16.80 -1.79 9.01
CA THR A 132 16.10 -2.95 9.61
C THR A 132 14.82 -2.50 10.31
N TRP A 133 14.84 -1.38 11.04
CA TRP A 133 13.65 -0.90 11.72
C TRP A 133 12.63 -0.25 10.78
N VAL A 134 13.04 0.37 9.68
CA VAL A 134 12.09 0.78 8.63
C VAL A 134 11.37 -0.43 8.07
N GLN A 135 12.09 -1.51 7.76
CA GLN A 135 11.45 -2.74 7.26
C GLN A 135 10.53 -3.41 8.29
N ALA A 136 10.93 -3.45 9.56
CA ALA A 136 10.05 -3.94 10.64
C ALA A 136 8.77 -3.11 10.76
N TYR A 137 8.86 -1.78 10.54
CA TYR A 137 7.69 -0.92 10.42
C TYR A 137 6.82 -1.29 9.21
N ASP A 138 7.40 -1.50 8.05
CA ASP A 138 6.67 -1.88 6.83
C ASP A 138 5.94 -3.22 7.02
N LEU A 139 6.57 -4.17 7.71
CA LEU A 139 5.97 -5.46 8.02
C LEU A 139 4.81 -5.38 9.02
N THR A 140 4.93 -4.54 10.05
CA THR A 140 4.05 -4.61 11.23
C THR A 140 3.10 -3.43 11.36
N GLY A 141 3.41 -2.29 10.72
CA GLY A 141 2.73 -1.02 10.95
C GLY A 141 3.00 -0.40 12.33
N ASN A 142 3.81 -1.05 13.18
CA ASN A 142 4.07 -0.56 14.53
C ASN A 142 5.02 0.64 14.51
N ARG A 143 4.51 1.78 14.93
CA ARG A 143 5.21 3.06 14.90
C ARG A 143 6.52 3.07 15.68
N LYS A 144 6.67 2.23 16.72
CA LYS A 144 7.90 2.17 17.53
C LYS A 144 9.16 1.92 16.67
N TYR A 145 9.03 1.13 15.60
CA TYR A 145 10.15 0.83 14.71
C TYR A 145 10.53 2.04 13.84
N LEU A 146 9.54 2.73 13.28
CA LEU A 146 9.81 3.94 12.48
C LEU A 146 10.40 5.07 13.35
N ASP A 147 9.93 5.21 14.59
CA ASP A 147 10.45 6.21 15.54
C ASP A 147 11.92 5.90 15.94
N MET A 148 12.28 4.61 16.04
CA MET A 148 13.66 4.19 16.23
C MET A 148 14.53 4.50 15.01
N ALA A 149 14.05 4.23 13.80
CA ALA A 149 14.77 4.58 12.57
C ALA A 149 15.00 6.10 12.45
N VAL A 150 14.02 6.92 12.85
CA VAL A 150 14.18 8.39 12.96
C VAL A 150 15.24 8.77 14.00
N THR A 151 15.26 8.10 15.13
CA THR A 151 16.28 8.31 16.19
C THR A 151 17.67 8.02 15.66
N ILE A 152 17.85 6.90 14.99
CA ILE A 152 19.10 6.50 14.34
C ILE A 152 19.51 7.53 13.27
N ALA A 153 18.59 7.92 12.39
CA ALA A 153 18.87 8.89 11.34
C ALA A 153 19.26 10.28 11.89
N ASN A 154 18.70 10.68 13.02
CA ASN A 154 19.13 11.92 13.69
C ASN A 154 20.55 11.82 14.27
N TYR A 155 20.92 10.65 14.82
CA TYR A 155 22.30 10.39 15.27
C TYR A 155 23.26 10.48 14.09
N VAL A 156 23.00 9.76 13.00
CA VAL A 156 23.81 9.77 11.77
C VAL A 156 23.96 11.16 11.17
N ASN A 157 22.88 11.96 11.17
CA ASN A 157 22.92 13.34 10.67
C ASN A 157 23.93 14.23 11.39
N GLY A 158 24.29 13.92 12.64
CA GLY A 158 25.37 14.59 13.38
C GLY A 158 26.77 14.40 12.79
N TYR A 159 26.92 13.43 11.88
CA TYR A 159 28.16 13.10 11.19
C TYR A 159 28.20 13.54 9.72
N TRP A 160 27.14 14.17 9.22
CA TRP A 160 27.17 14.87 7.93
C TRP A 160 28.10 16.09 8.03
N ASP A 161 29.07 16.20 7.12
CA ASP A 161 30.04 17.26 7.15
C ASP A 161 30.31 17.80 5.74
N THR A 162 30.28 19.12 5.59
CA THR A 162 30.57 19.84 4.34
C THR A 162 31.92 20.49 4.32
N SER A 163 32.63 20.55 5.45
CA SER A 163 33.96 21.16 5.56
C SER A 163 35.03 20.32 4.89
N THR A 164 34.83 19.00 4.88
CA THR A 164 35.74 18.05 4.23
C THR A 164 35.05 17.45 3.01
N CYS A 165 35.68 17.45 1.86
CA CYS A 165 35.19 16.92 0.58
C CYS A 165 33.84 17.52 0.13
N GLY A 166 33.43 18.68 0.66
CA GLY A 166 32.22 19.37 0.24
C GLY A 166 30.88 18.69 0.65
N GLY A 167 30.91 17.58 1.37
CA GLY A 167 29.76 16.83 1.80
C GLY A 167 30.10 15.43 2.32
N GLY A 168 29.08 14.67 2.66
CA GLY A 168 29.20 13.27 3.07
C GLY A 168 29.14 13.02 4.57
N VAL A 169 28.63 11.84 4.92
CA VAL A 169 28.64 11.30 6.29
C VAL A 169 29.99 10.62 6.53
N TRP A 170 30.56 10.88 7.70
CA TRP A 170 31.75 10.19 8.16
C TRP A 170 31.46 8.73 8.51
N TRP A 171 32.36 7.81 8.17
CA TRP A 171 32.27 6.39 8.47
C TRP A 171 32.24 6.11 9.98
N ASN A 172 32.96 6.92 10.76
CA ASN A 172 33.09 6.70 12.20
C ASN A 172 33.00 8.02 13.01
N ALA A 173 32.82 7.87 14.32
CA ALA A 173 32.75 8.99 15.24
C ALA A 173 34.03 9.84 15.30
N GLU A 174 35.18 9.26 14.99
CA GLU A 174 36.49 9.93 14.92
C GLU A 174 36.67 10.77 13.64
N ARG A 175 35.71 10.67 12.69
CA ARG A 175 35.72 11.44 11.43
C ARG A 175 36.97 11.25 10.59
N THR A 176 37.36 9.99 10.38
CA THR A 176 38.61 9.63 9.70
C THR A 176 38.45 9.26 8.23
N TYR A 177 37.23 8.92 7.78
CA TYR A 177 37.01 8.38 6.45
C TYR A 177 35.61 8.65 5.92
N LYS A 178 35.48 8.99 4.64
CA LYS A 178 34.21 9.08 3.91
C LYS A 178 34.14 7.99 2.85
N ASN A 179 33.30 6.99 3.09
CA ASN A 179 33.21 5.80 2.26
C ASN A 179 31.87 5.68 1.54
N ALA A 180 31.80 4.74 0.62
CA ALA A 180 30.63 4.54 -0.22
C ALA A 180 29.46 3.94 0.56
N VAL A 181 29.73 2.95 1.42
CA VAL A 181 28.66 2.26 2.17
C VAL A 181 27.90 3.22 3.07
N THR A 182 28.56 3.96 3.96
CA THR A 182 27.91 4.92 4.87
C THR A 182 27.06 5.93 4.09
N ASN A 183 27.59 6.47 3.01
CA ASN A 183 26.87 7.49 2.24
C ASN A 183 25.72 6.92 1.40
N GLY A 184 25.86 5.70 0.89
CA GLY A 184 24.76 4.97 0.25
C GLY A 184 23.63 4.65 1.24
N LEU A 185 23.98 4.17 2.44
CA LEU A 185 23.04 3.90 3.53
C LEU A 185 22.29 5.17 3.96
N TRP A 186 23.02 6.30 4.10
CA TRP A 186 22.40 7.58 4.44
C TRP A 186 21.34 8.02 3.43
N ILE A 187 21.69 7.96 2.14
CA ILE A 187 20.75 8.31 1.07
C ILE A 187 19.51 7.41 1.14
N ARG A 188 19.72 6.08 1.28
CA ARG A 188 18.62 5.10 1.36
C ARG A 188 17.74 5.35 2.57
N LEU A 189 18.31 5.44 3.77
CA LEU A 189 17.58 5.62 5.01
C LEU A 189 16.74 6.90 5.00
N THR A 190 17.32 8.01 4.55
CA THR A 190 16.59 9.29 4.49
C THR A 190 15.48 9.28 3.43
N ALA A 191 15.68 8.63 2.30
CA ALA A 191 14.62 8.45 1.31
C ALA A 191 13.50 7.54 1.84
N GLU A 192 13.83 6.44 2.52
CA GLU A 192 12.86 5.55 3.15
C GLU A 192 12.01 6.25 4.21
N LEU A 193 12.63 7.07 5.07
CA LEU A 193 11.91 7.88 6.06
C LEU A 193 10.96 8.86 5.38
N HIS A 194 11.40 9.55 4.32
CA HIS A 194 10.52 10.43 3.56
C HIS A 194 9.29 9.70 3.02
N ASN A 195 9.50 8.55 2.39
CA ASN A 195 8.43 7.78 1.75
C ASN A 195 7.40 7.22 2.75
N ARG A 196 7.72 7.17 4.06
CA ARG A 196 6.85 6.63 5.13
C ARG A 196 6.30 7.69 6.09
N ILE A 197 6.89 8.89 6.11
CA ILE A 197 6.44 9.99 6.98
C ILE A 197 5.64 10.99 6.15
N HIS A 198 4.34 10.99 6.35
CA HIS A 198 3.46 11.89 5.62
C HIS A 198 3.83 13.37 5.84
N GLY A 199 3.93 14.12 4.75
CA GLY A 199 4.24 15.56 4.78
C GLY A 199 5.70 15.91 5.04
N ASP A 200 6.60 14.90 5.13
CA ASP A 200 8.02 15.18 5.29
C ASP A 200 8.62 15.93 4.10
N LYS A 201 9.49 16.87 4.41
CA LYS A 201 10.33 17.59 3.45
C LYS A 201 11.83 17.56 3.83
N THR A 202 12.09 17.28 5.09
CA THR A 202 13.44 17.34 5.67
C THR A 202 14.28 16.16 5.24
N TRP A 203 13.75 14.95 5.35
CA TRP A 203 14.43 13.72 4.96
C TRP A 203 14.66 13.69 3.45
N LEU A 204 13.66 14.10 2.66
CA LEU A 204 13.83 14.23 1.21
C LEU A 204 14.94 15.21 0.83
N ALA A 205 14.99 16.37 1.48
CA ALA A 205 16.05 17.36 1.21
C ALA A 205 17.43 16.78 1.52
N ARG A 206 17.58 16.09 2.65
CA ARG A 206 18.84 15.41 3.03
C ARG A 206 19.24 14.34 2.03
N SER A 207 18.31 13.48 1.63
CA SER A 207 18.56 12.42 0.66
C SER A 207 19.01 12.99 -0.70
N ARG A 208 18.33 14.03 -1.20
CA ARG A 208 18.72 14.72 -2.45
C ARG A 208 20.11 15.34 -2.37
N THR A 209 20.42 16.02 -1.27
CA THR A 209 21.73 16.63 -1.06
C THR A 209 22.83 15.56 -1.03
N ALA A 210 22.59 14.47 -0.32
CA ALA A 210 23.53 13.37 -0.21
C ALA A 210 23.73 12.65 -1.57
N TRP A 211 22.65 12.40 -2.33
CA TRP A 211 22.75 11.81 -3.66
C TRP A 211 23.53 12.70 -4.63
N THR A 212 23.25 14.00 -4.64
CA THR A 212 23.97 14.95 -5.49
C THR A 212 25.46 14.95 -5.19
N TRP A 213 25.82 14.97 -3.90
CA TRP A 213 27.21 14.88 -3.47
C TRP A 213 27.83 13.53 -3.83
N PHE A 214 27.20 12.42 -3.51
CA PHE A 214 27.70 11.06 -3.77
C PHE A 214 27.96 10.83 -5.27
N SER A 215 27.00 11.21 -6.11
CA SER A 215 27.12 11.07 -7.56
C SER A 215 28.24 11.90 -8.17
N GLY A 216 28.61 13.03 -7.53
CA GLY A 216 29.68 13.93 -7.97
C GLY A 216 31.02 13.74 -7.23
N SER A 217 31.08 12.91 -6.19
CA SER A 217 32.25 12.74 -5.31
C SER A 217 33.46 12.06 -6.00
N GLY A 218 33.20 11.33 -7.07
CA GLY A 218 34.19 10.50 -7.75
C GLY A 218 34.21 9.04 -7.25
N MET A 219 33.48 8.65 -6.20
CA MET A 219 33.41 7.26 -5.76
C MET A 219 32.88 6.34 -6.85
N ILE A 220 31.93 6.82 -7.67
CA ILE A 220 31.52 6.15 -8.92
C ILE A 220 32.62 6.44 -9.97
N ASN A 221 33.36 5.42 -10.33
CA ASN A 221 34.46 5.55 -11.28
C ASN A 221 33.98 5.65 -12.74
N ALA A 222 34.93 5.83 -13.68
CA ALA A 222 34.59 6.00 -15.10
C ALA A 222 33.87 4.79 -15.73
N ASN A 223 34.03 3.60 -15.15
CA ASN A 223 33.39 2.38 -15.61
C ASN A 223 31.97 2.19 -15.03
N GLY A 224 31.51 3.12 -14.17
CA GLY A 224 30.22 3.01 -13.50
C GLY A 224 30.22 2.08 -12.26
N LEU A 225 31.41 1.71 -11.77
CA LEU A 225 31.59 0.92 -10.58
C LEU A 225 31.90 1.79 -9.36
N VAL A 226 31.50 1.36 -8.18
CA VAL A 226 31.61 2.11 -6.93
C VAL A 226 32.86 1.63 -6.16
N ASN A 227 33.91 2.45 -6.10
CA ASN A 227 35.04 2.17 -5.23
C ASN A 227 34.71 2.45 -3.77
N ASP A 228 35.56 1.92 -2.88
CA ASP A 228 35.25 1.90 -1.44
C ASP A 228 35.07 3.30 -0.81
N GLY A 229 35.83 4.32 -1.26
CA GLY A 229 35.68 5.67 -0.73
C GLY A 229 36.61 6.70 -1.30
N LEU A 230 36.84 7.77 -0.52
CA LEU A 230 37.70 8.90 -0.88
C LEU A 230 39.04 8.88 -0.11
N THR A 231 40.08 9.43 -0.72
CA THR A 231 41.33 9.79 -0.04
C THR A 231 41.16 11.07 0.77
N ASP A 232 42.15 11.41 1.60
CA ASP A 232 42.23 12.71 2.30
C ASP A 232 42.26 13.91 1.34
N ALA A 233 42.67 13.70 0.09
CA ALA A 233 42.61 14.70 -0.97
C ALA A 233 41.24 14.77 -1.67
N CYS A 234 40.23 14.10 -1.14
CA CYS A 234 38.87 14.07 -1.67
C CYS A 234 38.78 13.54 -3.11
N THR A 235 39.60 12.59 -3.46
CA THR A 235 39.57 11.87 -4.74
C THR A 235 39.24 10.41 -4.50
N ASN A 236 38.75 9.72 -5.54
CA ASN A 236 38.54 8.28 -5.49
C ASN A 236 39.80 7.56 -5.00
N ASN A 237 39.67 6.68 -4.03
CA ASN A 237 40.81 5.98 -3.43
C ASN A 237 41.31 4.80 -4.27
N GLY A 238 40.58 4.40 -5.33
CA GLY A 238 40.95 3.30 -6.22
C GLY A 238 40.92 1.92 -5.55
N GLN A 239 40.40 1.82 -4.32
CA GLN A 239 40.30 0.54 -3.60
C GLN A 239 39.21 -0.35 -4.17
N THR A 240 39.06 -1.55 -3.61
CA THR A 240 38.20 -2.62 -4.09
C THR A 240 36.79 -2.14 -4.38
N VAL A 241 36.26 -2.57 -5.52
CA VAL A 241 34.84 -2.49 -5.84
C VAL A 241 34.15 -3.68 -5.20
N TRP A 242 33.53 -3.44 -4.05
CA TRP A 242 32.75 -4.46 -3.36
C TRP A 242 31.33 -4.52 -3.90
N SER A 243 30.76 -5.72 -4.00
CA SER A 243 29.38 -5.88 -4.51
C SER A 243 28.36 -5.11 -3.67
N TYR A 244 28.50 -5.08 -2.35
CA TYR A 244 27.57 -4.38 -1.47
C TYR A 244 27.55 -2.86 -1.69
N ASN A 245 28.69 -2.22 -1.99
CA ASN A 245 28.75 -0.80 -2.34
C ASN A 245 27.98 -0.49 -3.63
N GLN A 246 28.12 -1.37 -4.61
CA GLN A 246 27.38 -1.25 -5.88
C GLN A 246 25.88 -1.44 -5.66
N GLY A 247 25.49 -2.50 -4.93
CA GLY A 247 24.10 -2.77 -4.58
C GLY A 247 23.46 -1.64 -3.80
N MET A 248 24.19 -1.12 -2.80
CA MET A 248 23.70 -0.01 -1.97
C MET A 248 23.48 1.26 -2.79
N ALA A 249 24.38 1.60 -3.72
CA ALA A 249 24.21 2.77 -4.60
C ALA A 249 22.97 2.62 -5.51
N ILE A 250 22.72 1.40 -6.03
CA ILE A 250 21.51 1.06 -6.78
C ILE A 250 20.27 1.26 -5.89
N GLY A 251 20.25 0.64 -4.71
CA GLY A 251 19.13 0.71 -3.78
C GLY A 251 18.83 2.12 -3.28
N ALA A 252 19.87 2.91 -3.00
CA ALA A 252 19.73 4.31 -2.60
C ALA A 252 19.07 5.16 -3.71
N GLY A 253 19.55 5.00 -4.94
CA GLY A 253 18.99 5.70 -6.10
C GLY A 253 17.54 5.30 -6.38
N LEU A 254 17.19 4.01 -6.24
CA LEU A 254 15.80 3.52 -6.43
C LEU A 254 14.85 4.15 -5.43
N GLU A 255 15.20 4.16 -4.14
CA GLU A 255 14.32 4.70 -3.12
C GLU A 255 14.13 6.21 -3.27
N LEU A 256 15.21 6.94 -3.60
CA LEU A 256 15.14 8.37 -3.90
C LEU A 256 14.33 8.64 -5.18
N TRP A 257 14.45 7.78 -6.19
CA TRP A 257 13.62 7.87 -7.39
C TRP A 257 12.13 7.66 -7.06
N ARG A 258 11.80 6.75 -6.16
CA ARG A 258 10.40 6.56 -5.69
C ARG A 258 9.82 7.85 -5.11
N ALA A 259 10.64 8.58 -4.36
CA ALA A 259 10.25 9.86 -3.76
C ALA A 259 10.12 11.02 -4.76
N THR A 260 10.98 11.02 -5.79
CA THR A 260 11.14 12.20 -6.67
C THR A 260 10.56 12.03 -8.06
N LYS A 261 10.51 10.78 -8.55
CA LYS A 261 10.23 10.42 -9.95
C LYS A 261 11.19 11.07 -10.96
N ASP A 262 12.37 11.51 -10.50
CA ASP A 262 13.40 12.11 -11.37
C ASP A 262 14.01 11.05 -12.28
N PRO A 263 13.84 11.14 -13.61
CA PRO A 263 14.34 10.15 -14.55
C PRO A 263 15.88 10.08 -14.60
N THR A 264 16.58 11.14 -14.19
CA THR A 264 18.06 11.17 -14.19
C THR A 264 18.64 10.25 -13.11
N ILE A 265 17.95 10.12 -11.98
CA ILE A 265 18.31 9.19 -10.91
C ILE A 265 18.15 7.75 -11.41
N LEU A 266 17.02 7.41 -12.03
CA LEU A 266 16.79 6.06 -12.55
C LEU A 266 17.77 5.72 -13.68
N ALA A 267 18.11 6.67 -14.53
CA ALA A 267 19.14 6.50 -15.57
C ALA A 267 20.53 6.20 -14.96
N THR A 268 20.88 6.88 -13.86
CA THR A 268 22.12 6.59 -13.12
C THR A 268 22.08 5.20 -12.51
N VAL A 269 20.97 4.79 -11.89
CA VAL A 269 20.77 3.44 -11.33
C VAL A 269 20.95 2.36 -12.40
N ARG A 270 20.34 2.52 -13.58
CA ARG A 270 20.51 1.57 -14.70
C ARG A 270 21.97 1.49 -15.15
N ARG A 271 22.67 2.62 -15.24
CA ARG A 271 24.10 2.65 -15.59
C ARG A 271 24.95 1.90 -14.56
N LEU A 272 24.67 2.05 -13.26
CA LEU A 272 25.35 1.30 -12.19
C LEU A 272 25.06 -0.20 -12.29
N ALA A 273 23.82 -0.58 -12.59
CA ALA A 273 23.41 -1.97 -12.74
C ALA A 273 24.06 -2.63 -13.98
N ASP A 274 24.01 -1.97 -15.13
CA ASP A 274 24.65 -2.45 -16.36
C ASP A 274 26.16 -2.59 -16.18
N ALA A 275 26.80 -1.69 -15.43
CA ALA A 275 28.22 -1.77 -15.10
C ALA A 275 28.54 -2.99 -14.22
N ALA A 276 27.69 -3.31 -13.24
CA ALA A 276 27.91 -4.41 -12.30
C ALA A 276 27.95 -5.79 -12.98
N ILE A 277 27.11 -6.01 -13.98
CA ILE A 277 27.00 -7.27 -14.72
C ILE A 277 27.78 -7.24 -16.04
N GLY A 278 28.49 -6.16 -16.30
CA GLY A 278 29.34 -6.01 -17.47
C GLY A 278 30.59 -6.90 -17.46
N PRO A 279 31.32 -6.97 -18.57
CA PRO A 279 32.55 -7.76 -18.64
C PRO A 279 33.61 -7.28 -17.62
N ASN A 280 34.21 -8.22 -16.89
CA ASN A 280 35.27 -7.97 -15.89
C ASN A 280 34.85 -7.04 -14.72
N ALA A 281 33.58 -7.03 -14.37
CA ALA A 281 33.04 -6.30 -13.22
C ALA A 281 32.92 -7.20 -11.97
N LEU A 282 31.69 -7.42 -11.51
CA LEU A 282 31.43 -8.19 -10.29
C LEU A 282 30.99 -9.63 -10.58
N VAL A 283 31.10 -10.09 -11.83
CA VAL A 283 30.55 -11.36 -12.30
C VAL A 283 31.62 -12.22 -12.94
N THR A 284 31.70 -13.48 -12.52
CA THR A 284 32.57 -14.50 -13.13
C THR A 284 31.68 -15.61 -13.68
N ASN A 285 31.76 -15.88 -15.01
CA ASN A 285 30.93 -16.88 -15.69
C ASN A 285 29.40 -16.73 -15.42
N GLY A 286 28.91 -15.49 -15.30
CA GLY A 286 27.49 -15.23 -15.04
C GLY A 286 27.12 -15.19 -13.54
N ILE A 287 28.02 -15.58 -12.64
CA ILE A 287 27.76 -15.64 -11.20
C ILE A 287 28.47 -14.50 -10.47
N LEU A 288 27.72 -13.83 -9.57
CA LEU A 288 28.22 -12.75 -8.72
C LEU A 288 29.36 -13.28 -7.84
N THR A 289 30.50 -12.61 -7.92
CA THR A 289 31.75 -13.07 -7.30
C THR A 289 32.43 -11.90 -6.61
N GLU A 290 32.71 -12.01 -5.31
CA GLU A 290 33.56 -11.07 -4.60
C GLU A 290 35.04 -11.33 -4.86
N SER A 291 35.87 -10.32 -4.64
CA SER A 291 37.30 -10.50 -4.73
C SER A 291 37.83 -11.57 -3.76
N CYS A 292 37.18 -11.72 -2.60
CA CYS A 292 37.53 -12.75 -1.61
C CYS A 292 36.94 -14.16 -1.93
N ASP A 293 36.12 -14.30 -2.96
CA ASP A 293 35.67 -15.61 -3.49
C ASP A 293 36.67 -16.27 -4.45
N ALA A 294 37.79 -15.59 -4.77
CA ALA A 294 38.82 -16.19 -5.57
C ALA A 294 39.28 -17.53 -4.96
N LEU A 295 39.69 -18.49 -5.83
CA LEU A 295 40.03 -19.85 -5.39
C LEU A 295 41.21 -19.94 -4.43
N ASP A 296 41.98 -18.90 -4.31
CA ASP A 296 43.15 -18.76 -3.41
C ASP A 296 42.89 -17.86 -2.17
N GLN A 297 41.62 -17.52 -1.93
CA GLN A 297 41.24 -16.62 -0.82
C GLN A 297 40.01 -17.13 -0.06
N THR A 298 39.76 -16.53 1.11
CA THR A 298 38.60 -16.77 1.92
C THR A 298 38.05 -15.44 2.42
N CYS A 299 36.74 -15.21 2.26
CA CYS A 299 36.09 -14.02 2.77
C CYS A 299 36.13 -13.96 4.30
N ASP A 300 36.47 -12.80 4.83
CA ASP A 300 36.27 -12.49 6.25
C ASP A 300 34.78 -12.42 6.62
N ASP A 301 34.48 -12.20 7.88
CA ASP A 301 33.10 -12.16 8.38
C ASP A 301 32.24 -11.06 7.73
N ASN A 302 32.84 -9.97 7.27
CA ASN A 302 32.16 -8.91 6.57
C ASN A 302 31.84 -9.32 5.11
N GLY A 303 32.86 -9.79 4.40
CA GLY A 303 32.75 -10.18 3.00
C GLY A 303 31.72 -11.26 2.72
N LYS A 304 31.45 -12.14 3.70
CA LYS A 304 30.43 -13.21 3.61
C LYS A 304 29.02 -12.71 3.31
N GLN A 305 28.67 -11.45 3.65
CA GLN A 305 27.34 -10.90 3.41
C GLN A 305 27.22 -9.94 2.21
N PHE A 306 28.32 -9.53 1.60
CA PHE A 306 28.31 -8.48 0.59
C PHE A 306 27.43 -8.79 -0.61
N LYS A 307 27.49 -10.01 -1.13
CA LYS A 307 26.66 -10.45 -2.26
C LYS A 307 25.17 -10.44 -1.96
N GLY A 308 24.79 -10.79 -0.73
CA GLY A 308 23.40 -10.75 -0.29
C GLY A 308 22.83 -9.33 -0.25
N ILE A 309 23.63 -8.36 0.21
CA ILE A 309 23.25 -6.94 0.17
C ILE A 309 23.07 -6.48 -1.28
N PHE A 310 23.98 -6.86 -2.19
CA PHE A 310 23.82 -6.56 -3.60
C PHE A 310 22.52 -7.14 -4.17
N THR A 311 22.27 -8.44 -3.99
CA THR A 311 21.09 -9.09 -4.56
C THR A 311 19.79 -8.59 -3.96
N ARG A 312 19.76 -8.17 -2.70
CA ARG A 312 18.62 -7.48 -2.10
C ARG A 312 18.22 -6.25 -2.92
N TYR A 313 19.16 -5.37 -3.23
CA TYR A 313 18.87 -4.14 -4.00
C TYR A 313 18.74 -4.42 -5.49
N TRP A 314 19.31 -5.51 -5.97
CA TRP A 314 19.05 -6.00 -7.32
C TRP A 314 17.62 -6.49 -7.50
N THR A 315 17.09 -7.19 -6.51
CA THR A 315 15.67 -7.58 -6.46
C THR A 315 14.75 -6.34 -6.53
N ASP A 316 15.10 -5.31 -5.77
CA ASP A 316 14.41 -4.02 -5.80
C ASP A 316 14.46 -3.34 -7.19
N LEU A 317 15.59 -3.48 -7.90
CA LEU A 317 15.74 -3.02 -9.28
C LEU A 317 14.86 -3.81 -10.25
N VAL A 318 14.83 -5.14 -10.13
CA VAL A 318 13.97 -6.04 -10.95
C VAL A 318 12.50 -5.63 -10.78
N ASP A 319 12.04 -5.52 -9.55
CA ASP A 319 10.66 -5.13 -9.22
C ASP A 319 10.29 -3.72 -9.73
N THR A 320 11.28 -2.83 -9.80
CA THR A 320 11.05 -1.45 -10.24
C THR A 320 11.05 -1.29 -11.76
N THR A 321 11.94 -2.02 -12.44
CA THR A 321 12.21 -1.80 -13.87
C THR A 321 11.56 -2.81 -14.79
N HIS A 322 11.26 -4.02 -14.27
CA HIS A 322 10.78 -5.17 -15.03
C HIS A 322 11.66 -5.49 -16.26
N ASP A 323 12.96 -5.19 -16.17
CA ASP A 323 13.92 -5.47 -17.25
C ASP A 323 14.32 -6.95 -17.18
N SER A 324 14.04 -7.68 -18.26
CA SER A 324 14.29 -9.11 -18.34
C SER A 324 15.77 -9.51 -18.18
N ARG A 325 16.73 -8.61 -18.50
CA ARG A 325 18.17 -8.86 -18.32
C ARG A 325 18.50 -8.94 -16.82
N TYR A 326 17.90 -8.05 -16.02
CA TYR A 326 18.11 -8.04 -14.56
C TYR A 326 17.40 -9.22 -13.89
N THR A 327 16.23 -9.61 -14.41
CA THR A 327 15.51 -10.81 -13.96
C THR A 327 16.34 -12.06 -14.23
N ALA A 328 16.81 -12.25 -15.46
CA ALA A 328 17.61 -13.41 -15.85
C ALA A 328 18.93 -13.53 -15.05
N PHE A 329 19.55 -12.37 -14.72
CA PHE A 329 20.73 -12.39 -13.86
C PHE A 329 20.38 -12.90 -12.45
N LEU A 330 19.29 -12.44 -11.84
CA LEU A 330 18.88 -12.84 -10.50
C LEU A 330 18.53 -14.34 -10.45
N GLU A 331 17.77 -14.82 -11.43
CA GLU A 331 17.43 -16.24 -11.59
C GLU A 331 18.68 -17.13 -11.70
N ALA A 332 19.69 -16.70 -12.45
CA ALA A 332 20.94 -17.42 -12.56
C ALA A 332 21.69 -17.52 -11.21
N GLN A 333 21.67 -16.48 -10.39
CA GLN A 333 22.25 -16.53 -9.05
C GLN A 333 21.53 -17.55 -8.17
N ALA A 334 20.22 -17.47 -8.10
CA ALA A 334 19.42 -18.32 -7.24
C ALA A 334 19.51 -19.79 -7.65
N GLU A 335 19.51 -20.08 -8.95
CA GLU A 335 19.69 -21.46 -9.44
C GLU A 335 21.07 -22.01 -9.12
N SER A 336 22.16 -21.25 -9.34
CA SER A 336 23.52 -21.68 -9.01
C SER A 336 23.69 -21.91 -7.50
N ILE A 337 23.16 -21.03 -6.66
CA ILE A 337 23.16 -21.21 -5.21
C ILE A 337 22.49 -22.51 -4.82
N TRP A 338 21.31 -22.81 -5.39
CA TRP A 338 20.54 -23.98 -5.00
C TRP A 338 21.14 -25.28 -5.50
N SER A 339 21.69 -25.30 -6.72
CA SER A 339 22.24 -26.50 -7.36
C SER A 339 23.71 -26.77 -6.97
N ASP A 340 24.54 -25.72 -6.84
CA ASP A 340 25.99 -25.87 -6.81
C ASP A 340 26.61 -25.48 -5.45
N ASP A 341 26.01 -24.53 -4.72
CA ASP A 341 26.55 -24.03 -3.45
C ASP A 341 25.98 -24.75 -2.22
N ARG A 342 24.75 -25.26 -2.31
CA ARG A 342 24.02 -25.86 -1.19
C ARG A 342 24.59 -27.21 -0.76
N ASP A 343 24.82 -27.39 0.55
CA ASP A 343 25.25 -28.66 1.13
C ASP A 343 24.07 -29.59 1.49
N ALA A 344 24.39 -30.79 1.95
CA ALA A 344 23.38 -31.81 2.32
C ALA A 344 22.52 -31.44 3.55
N ALA A 345 22.92 -30.42 4.32
CA ALA A 345 22.16 -29.87 5.45
C ALA A 345 21.40 -28.58 5.09
N ASP A 346 21.23 -28.32 3.80
CA ASP A 346 20.60 -27.11 3.25
C ASP A 346 21.31 -25.79 3.63
N ARG A 347 22.59 -25.88 4.04
CA ARG A 347 23.39 -24.69 4.30
C ARG A 347 23.88 -24.14 2.98
N LEU A 348 23.91 -22.80 2.87
CA LEU A 348 24.34 -22.05 1.72
C LEU A 348 25.65 -21.34 2.03
N GLY A 349 26.63 -21.51 1.15
CA GLY A 349 27.99 -21.06 1.38
C GLY A 349 28.31 -19.70 0.75
N THR A 350 29.62 -19.40 0.76
CA THR A 350 30.15 -18.19 0.14
C THR A 350 30.26 -18.33 -1.37
N ARG A 351 30.55 -19.53 -1.88
CA ARG A 351 30.91 -19.77 -3.29
C ARG A 351 29.70 -20.22 -4.10
N TRP A 352 28.92 -19.25 -4.55
CA TRP A 352 27.65 -19.49 -5.27
C TRP A 352 27.79 -20.32 -6.54
N SER A 353 28.97 -20.32 -7.19
CA SER A 353 29.27 -21.17 -8.34
C SER A 353 29.64 -22.61 -7.97
N GLY A 354 29.69 -22.96 -6.68
CA GLY A 354 30.19 -24.25 -6.20
C GLY A 354 31.70 -24.47 -6.38
N ALA A 355 32.42 -23.55 -7.03
CA ALA A 355 33.86 -23.72 -7.30
C ALA A 355 34.66 -23.61 -6.00
N THR A 356 35.48 -24.63 -5.71
CA THR A 356 36.33 -24.70 -4.53
C THR A 356 37.74 -25.17 -4.89
N SER A 357 38.69 -24.99 -3.99
CA SER A 357 40.01 -25.63 -4.04
C SER A 357 40.26 -26.36 -2.72
N ASP A 358 41.23 -27.28 -2.70
CA ASP A 358 41.55 -28.08 -1.50
C ASP A 358 41.98 -27.21 -0.31
N ASP A 359 42.72 -26.14 -0.61
CA ASP A 359 43.23 -25.20 0.41
C ASP A 359 42.22 -24.15 0.83
N HIS A 360 41.20 -23.89 0.03
CA HIS A 360 40.16 -22.89 0.29
C HIS A 360 38.78 -23.49 -0.01
N PRO A 361 38.25 -24.32 0.89
CA PRO A 361 36.92 -24.90 0.75
C PRO A 361 35.83 -23.85 0.85
N ASN A 362 34.62 -24.22 0.46
CA ASN A 362 33.46 -23.37 0.67
C ASN A 362 33.19 -23.16 2.17
N VAL A 363 32.76 -21.96 2.54
CA VAL A 363 32.51 -21.59 3.93
C VAL A 363 31.00 -21.48 4.16
N PHE A 364 30.51 -22.13 5.20
CA PHE A 364 29.11 -22.16 5.58
C PHE A 364 28.94 -21.62 7.00
N ASP A 365 28.34 -20.45 7.14
CA ASP A 365 27.88 -19.90 8.40
C ASP A 365 26.57 -19.11 8.20
N TRP A 366 26.01 -18.55 9.28
CA TRP A 366 24.75 -17.82 9.20
C TRP A 366 24.84 -16.54 8.31
N ARG A 367 26.03 -15.96 8.14
CA ARG A 367 26.23 -14.79 7.27
C ARG A 367 26.15 -15.18 5.80
N THR A 368 26.78 -16.30 5.43
CA THR A 368 26.70 -16.83 4.06
C THR A 368 25.28 -17.29 3.77
N GLN A 369 24.60 -17.91 4.76
CA GLN A 369 23.21 -18.29 4.67
C GLN A 369 22.29 -17.08 4.42
N ALA A 370 22.47 -15.98 5.18
CA ALA A 370 21.71 -14.75 4.99
C ALA A 370 21.97 -14.13 3.59
N SER A 371 23.24 -14.15 3.16
CA SER A 371 23.67 -13.64 1.86
C SER A 371 22.98 -14.38 0.71
N ALA A 372 23.08 -15.69 0.68
CA ALA A 372 22.48 -16.51 -0.36
C ALA A 372 20.95 -16.53 -0.32
N LEU A 373 20.36 -16.51 0.88
CA LEU A 373 18.90 -16.38 1.05
C LEU A 373 18.36 -15.10 0.36
N SER A 374 19.10 -13.99 0.40
CA SER A 374 18.67 -12.75 -0.28
C SER A 374 18.49 -12.94 -1.78
N ALA A 375 19.33 -13.75 -2.43
CA ALA A 375 19.16 -14.08 -3.85
C ALA A 375 17.96 -15.01 -4.09
N LEU A 376 17.78 -16.04 -3.25
CA LEU A 376 16.64 -16.96 -3.36
C LEU A 376 15.29 -16.25 -3.17
N ILE A 377 15.23 -15.26 -2.26
CA ILE A 377 14.05 -14.43 -2.06
C ILE A 377 13.70 -13.65 -3.33
N GLY A 378 14.71 -13.24 -4.09
CA GLY A 378 14.51 -12.50 -5.35
C GLY A 378 13.72 -13.25 -6.41
N GLU A 379 13.80 -14.58 -6.45
CA GLU A 379 12.99 -15.41 -7.34
C GLU A 379 11.53 -15.58 -6.89
N VAL A 380 11.25 -15.35 -5.61
CA VAL A 380 9.88 -15.48 -5.10
C VAL A 380 9.03 -14.39 -5.77
N PRO A 381 7.93 -14.71 -6.44
CA PRO A 381 7.04 -13.71 -6.99
C PRO A 381 6.63 -12.71 -5.93
N THR A 382 6.55 -11.44 -6.31
CA THR A 382 6.14 -10.39 -5.36
C THR A 382 4.80 -10.78 -4.75
N PHE A 383 4.78 -10.99 -3.45
CA PHE A 383 3.54 -11.26 -2.72
C PHE A 383 2.62 -10.05 -2.87
N THR A 384 1.41 -10.27 -3.37
CA THR A 384 0.40 -9.20 -3.42
C THR A 384 -0.06 -8.98 -1.98
N PRO A 385 0.31 -7.88 -1.31
CA PRO A 385 0.04 -7.71 0.12
C PRO A 385 -1.46 -7.58 0.42
N LEU A 386 -2.26 -7.47 -0.61
CA LEU A 386 -3.71 -7.30 -0.58
C LEU A 386 -4.37 -8.48 -1.28
N GLU A 387 -5.11 -9.30 -0.52
CA GLU A 387 -5.84 -10.44 -1.06
C GLU A 387 -7.24 -10.08 -1.49
N SER A 388 -7.89 -9.17 -0.77
CA SER A 388 -9.18 -8.64 -1.14
C SER A 388 -9.29 -7.17 -0.78
N LEU A 389 -10.03 -6.46 -1.60
CA LEU A 389 -10.48 -5.09 -1.36
C LEU A 389 -11.97 -5.05 -1.62
N ALA A 390 -12.73 -4.47 -0.70
CA ALA A 390 -14.15 -4.23 -0.87
C ALA A 390 -14.49 -2.83 -0.39
N ALA A 391 -15.56 -2.28 -0.94
CA ALA A 391 -16.11 -1.01 -0.48
C ALA A 391 -17.63 -1.07 -0.49
N THR A 392 -18.24 -0.36 0.44
CA THR A 392 -19.69 -0.26 0.59
C THR A 392 -20.06 1.19 0.88
N THR A 393 -21.28 1.55 0.53
CA THR A 393 -21.86 2.83 0.96
C THR A 393 -22.96 2.57 1.98
N SER A 394 -23.04 3.39 3.02
CA SER A 394 -24.06 3.31 4.04
C SER A 394 -24.62 4.70 4.36
N PRO A 395 -25.90 4.93 4.17
CA PRO A 395 -26.87 4.03 3.54
C PRO A 395 -26.57 3.80 2.05
N ALA A 396 -26.90 2.63 1.53
CA ALA A 396 -26.78 2.32 0.10
C ALA A 396 -27.79 3.10 -0.74
N GLN A 397 -28.91 3.44 -0.15
CA GLN A 397 -29.99 4.24 -0.74
C GLN A 397 -30.42 5.32 0.25
N SER A 398 -30.66 6.52 -0.25
CA SER A 398 -31.10 7.67 0.53
C SER A 398 -32.15 8.45 -0.24
N VAL A 399 -33.06 9.10 0.50
CA VAL A 399 -33.98 10.09 -0.06
C VAL A 399 -33.59 11.47 0.40
N ILE A 400 -33.63 12.43 -0.49
CA ILE A 400 -33.49 13.85 -0.17
C ILE A 400 -34.59 14.66 -0.83
N MET A 401 -35.17 15.57 -0.08
CA MET A 401 -36.05 16.62 -0.56
C MET A 401 -35.27 17.94 -0.51
N PRO A 402 -34.79 18.43 -1.66
CA PRO A 402 -34.02 19.68 -1.66
C PRO A 402 -34.90 20.86 -1.26
N ALA A 403 -34.39 21.75 -0.44
CA ALA A 403 -35.03 23.02 -0.13
C ALA A 403 -35.11 23.91 -1.38
N ALA A 404 -36.20 24.62 -1.58
CA ALA A 404 -36.39 25.46 -2.78
C ALA A 404 -35.37 26.60 -2.89
N SER A 405 -34.92 27.12 -1.74
CA SER A 405 -34.08 28.31 -1.65
C SER A 405 -32.57 28.02 -1.49
N SER A 406 -32.17 26.77 -1.18
CA SER A 406 -30.77 26.44 -0.87
C SER A 406 -30.44 24.99 -1.21
N ALA A 407 -29.15 24.73 -1.43
CA ALA A 407 -28.65 23.37 -1.58
C ALA A 407 -28.82 22.58 -0.26
N SER A 408 -29.27 21.37 -0.38
CA SER A 408 -29.43 20.42 0.73
C SER A 408 -28.27 19.42 0.78
N SER A 409 -28.06 18.73 1.89
CA SER A 409 -26.97 17.74 1.95
C SER A 409 -27.38 16.49 2.71
N ILE A 410 -26.78 15.37 2.31
CA ILE A 410 -26.89 14.08 2.99
C ILE A 410 -25.52 13.57 3.40
N ALA A 411 -25.48 12.78 4.45
CA ALA A 411 -24.31 12.05 4.88
C ALA A 411 -24.36 10.62 4.28
N VAL A 412 -23.23 10.19 3.73
CA VAL A 412 -23.03 8.81 3.24
C VAL A 412 -21.68 8.35 3.76
N ASP A 413 -21.61 7.23 4.43
CA ASP A 413 -20.36 6.62 4.84
C ASP A 413 -19.82 5.67 3.76
N LEU A 414 -18.62 5.90 3.31
CA LEU A 414 -17.88 4.98 2.45
C LEU A 414 -17.07 4.03 3.33
N GLY A 415 -17.57 2.83 3.54
CA GLY A 415 -16.84 1.74 4.18
C GLY A 415 -15.84 1.12 3.21
N VAL A 416 -14.62 0.90 3.65
CA VAL A 416 -13.58 0.20 2.89
C VAL A 416 -13.05 -0.91 3.76
N SER A 417 -13.00 -2.13 3.23
CA SER A 417 -12.43 -3.29 3.91
C SER A 417 -11.39 -3.99 3.05
N ALA A 418 -10.40 -4.59 3.70
CA ALA A 418 -9.32 -5.30 3.03
C ALA A 418 -8.84 -6.49 3.86
N THR A 419 -8.48 -7.58 3.19
CA THR A 419 -7.69 -8.67 3.75
C THR A 419 -6.31 -8.66 3.14
N GLY A 420 -5.29 -9.03 3.91
CA GLY A 420 -3.90 -9.04 3.48
C GLY A 420 -2.96 -9.06 4.66
N PHE A 421 -1.66 -8.89 4.42
CA PHE A 421 -0.65 -9.02 5.47
C PHE A 421 0.01 -7.71 5.89
N PHE A 422 -0.07 -6.66 5.08
CA PHE A 422 0.70 -5.43 5.29
C PHE A 422 -0.18 -4.19 5.35
N PRO A 423 0.25 -3.15 6.07
CA PRO A 423 -0.39 -1.85 6.00
C PRO A 423 -0.50 -1.35 4.57
N LEU A 424 -1.67 -0.87 4.21
CA LEU A 424 -1.93 -0.31 2.88
C LEU A 424 -2.63 1.04 2.96
N GLN A 425 -2.50 1.83 1.91
CA GLN A 425 -3.29 3.03 1.70
C GLN A 425 -4.29 2.79 0.58
N ALA A 426 -5.56 2.89 0.91
CA ALA A 426 -6.63 2.88 -0.06
C ALA A 426 -6.93 4.32 -0.49
N LEU A 427 -6.82 4.60 -1.79
CA LEU A 427 -7.22 5.87 -2.38
C LEU A 427 -8.68 5.77 -2.81
N ALA A 428 -9.52 6.64 -2.28
CA ALA A 428 -10.91 6.78 -2.67
C ALA A 428 -11.09 8.05 -3.52
N VAL A 429 -11.70 7.89 -4.68
CA VAL A 429 -12.14 8.98 -5.57
C VAL A 429 -13.64 8.90 -5.71
N VAL A 430 -14.34 9.93 -5.25
CA VAL A 430 -15.81 9.99 -5.25
C VAL A 430 -16.30 10.94 -6.32
N ASN A 431 -17.22 10.46 -7.14
CA ASN A 431 -17.87 11.22 -8.21
C ASN A 431 -19.36 11.35 -7.89
N ALA A 432 -19.86 12.57 -7.99
CA ALA A 432 -21.26 12.88 -7.87
C ALA A 432 -21.81 13.36 -9.23
N PRO A 433 -23.13 13.39 -9.43
CA PRO A 433 -23.76 13.95 -10.62
C PRO A 433 -23.30 15.36 -10.92
N ASN A 434 -23.44 15.79 -12.17
CA ASN A 434 -23.07 17.13 -12.59
C ASN A 434 -23.83 18.20 -11.79
N GLY A 435 -23.09 19.17 -11.26
CA GLY A 435 -23.64 20.24 -10.43
C GLY A 435 -23.77 19.91 -8.95
N TRP A 436 -23.58 18.64 -8.56
CA TRP A 436 -23.58 18.22 -7.16
C TRP A 436 -22.19 18.39 -6.52
N GLY A 437 -22.18 18.60 -5.20
CA GLY A 437 -20.95 18.61 -4.40
C GLY A 437 -20.72 17.29 -3.68
N VAL A 438 -19.47 16.92 -3.48
CA VAL A 438 -19.09 15.84 -2.57
C VAL A 438 -17.80 16.20 -1.84
N SER A 439 -17.75 15.94 -0.54
CA SER A 439 -16.58 16.23 0.30
C SER A 439 -16.38 15.12 1.35
N PRO A 440 -15.17 14.53 1.43
CA PRO A 440 -14.04 14.74 0.52
C PRO A 440 -14.27 14.08 -0.85
N ARG A 441 -13.80 14.70 -1.92
CA ARG A 441 -13.86 14.12 -3.27
C ARG A 441 -12.74 13.12 -3.56
N VAL A 442 -11.58 13.37 -2.96
CA VAL A 442 -10.41 12.49 -3.02
C VAL A 442 -9.84 12.38 -1.61
N THR A 443 -9.62 11.18 -1.15
CA THR A 443 -9.06 10.94 0.17
C THR A 443 -8.35 9.60 0.23
N THR A 444 -7.52 9.41 1.26
CA THR A 444 -6.84 8.15 1.52
C THR A 444 -7.24 7.60 2.88
N LEU A 445 -7.44 6.29 2.94
CA LEU A 445 -7.67 5.56 4.17
C LEU A 445 -6.53 4.58 4.39
N ARG A 446 -5.91 4.62 5.57
CA ARG A 446 -4.90 3.64 5.96
C ARG A 446 -5.58 2.46 6.64
N LEU A 447 -5.36 1.26 6.09
CA LEU A 447 -5.78 -0.01 6.66
C LEU A 447 -4.56 -0.82 7.09
N GLN A 448 -4.69 -1.59 8.16
CA GLN A 448 -3.60 -2.43 8.70
C GLN A 448 -4.08 -3.89 8.83
N PRO A 449 -4.29 -4.60 7.71
CA PRO A 449 -4.66 -6.00 7.77
C PRO A 449 -3.52 -6.84 8.36
N HIS A 450 -3.88 -7.88 9.12
CA HIS A 450 -2.97 -8.75 9.85
C HIS A 450 -3.20 -10.24 9.53
N GLY A 451 -3.48 -10.55 8.26
CA GLY A 451 -3.70 -11.91 7.77
C GLY A 451 -5.02 -12.04 6.98
N ASN A 452 -5.23 -13.22 6.41
CA ASN A 452 -6.31 -13.48 5.45
C ASN A 452 -7.67 -13.69 6.11
N ALA A 453 -7.72 -14.05 7.39
CA ALA A 453 -8.94 -14.56 8.01
C ALA A 453 -9.91 -13.47 8.47
N ASN A 454 -9.43 -12.26 8.70
CA ASN A 454 -10.25 -11.17 9.25
C ASN A 454 -10.05 -9.89 8.45
N PRO A 455 -11.03 -9.44 7.68
CA PRO A 455 -10.96 -8.16 7.00
C PRO A 455 -10.85 -7.02 8.02
N VAL A 456 -9.94 -6.10 7.75
CA VAL A 456 -9.84 -4.84 8.48
C VAL A 456 -10.61 -3.78 7.72
N SER A 457 -11.46 -3.06 8.42
CA SER A 457 -12.33 -2.05 7.83
C SER A 457 -12.04 -0.66 8.39
N GLY A 458 -12.33 0.33 7.58
CA GLY A 458 -12.38 1.73 7.97
C GLY A 458 -13.48 2.45 7.21
N SER A 459 -13.89 3.61 7.71
CA SER A 459 -14.96 4.40 7.12
C SER A 459 -14.48 5.82 6.80
N ILE A 460 -15.01 6.37 5.71
CA ILE A 460 -14.79 7.73 5.25
C ILE A 460 -16.16 8.42 5.20
N PRO A 461 -16.44 9.35 6.09
CA PRO A 461 -17.68 10.11 6.04
C PRO A 461 -17.67 11.05 4.83
N LEU A 462 -18.69 10.95 4.00
CA LEU A 462 -18.91 11.79 2.84
C LEU A 462 -20.10 12.72 3.10
N LYS A 463 -19.94 13.99 2.77
CA LYS A 463 -21.04 14.93 2.67
C LYS A 463 -21.37 15.14 1.20
N VAL A 464 -22.57 14.72 0.78
CA VAL A 464 -23.07 14.94 -0.59
C VAL A 464 -24.00 16.13 -0.56
N THR A 465 -23.73 17.13 -1.41
CA THR A 465 -24.53 18.35 -1.52
C THR A 465 -25.35 18.31 -2.80
N VAL A 466 -26.65 18.41 -2.65
CA VAL A 466 -27.65 18.35 -3.73
C VAL A 466 -28.16 19.76 -4.01
N PRO A 467 -28.10 20.25 -5.25
CA PRO A 467 -28.64 21.55 -5.62
C PRO A 467 -30.17 21.63 -5.43
N SER A 468 -30.69 22.81 -5.13
CA SER A 468 -32.14 23.06 -5.02
C SER A 468 -32.95 22.78 -6.28
N LEU A 469 -32.28 22.82 -7.44
CA LEU A 469 -32.87 22.55 -8.76
C LEU A 469 -32.51 21.16 -9.30
N ALA A 470 -32.09 20.25 -8.44
CA ALA A 470 -31.85 18.86 -8.84
C ALA A 470 -33.14 18.24 -9.37
N THR A 471 -33.06 17.49 -10.47
CA THR A 471 -34.24 16.84 -11.03
C THR A 471 -34.68 15.64 -10.20
N ASP A 472 -35.99 15.40 -10.12
CA ASP A 472 -36.52 14.21 -9.50
C ASP A 472 -35.98 12.93 -10.14
N GLY A 473 -35.79 11.91 -9.32
CA GLY A 473 -35.34 10.59 -9.73
C GLY A 473 -34.07 10.12 -9.02
N HIS A 474 -33.57 8.98 -9.46
CA HIS A 474 -32.42 8.32 -8.89
C HIS A 474 -31.11 8.90 -9.44
N HIS A 475 -30.19 9.24 -8.55
CA HIS A 475 -28.88 9.81 -8.85
C HIS A 475 -27.79 9.04 -8.15
N LEU A 476 -26.78 8.58 -8.91
CA LEU A 476 -25.71 7.75 -8.38
C LEU A 476 -24.50 8.57 -7.96
N VAL A 477 -24.08 8.42 -6.72
CA VAL A 477 -22.78 8.84 -6.19
C VAL A 477 -21.87 7.64 -6.20
N THR A 478 -20.83 7.68 -7.04
CA THR A 478 -19.95 6.54 -7.26
C THR A 478 -18.61 6.75 -6.56
N ALA A 479 -18.17 5.80 -5.78
CA ALA A 479 -16.86 5.78 -5.16
C ALA A 479 -15.98 4.70 -5.79
N ASN A 480 -14.82 5.11 -6.31
CA ASN A 480 -13.79 4.21 -6.83
C ASN A 480 -12.65 4.14 -5.80
N VAL A 481 -12.39 2.95 -5.31
CA VAL A 481 -11.35 2.68 -4.32
C VAL A 481 -10.25 1.87 -4.97
N THR A 482 -9.01 2.31 -4.80
CA THR A 482 -7.81 1.63 -5.32
C THR A 482 -6.80 1.42 -4.21
N ALA A 483 -6.24 0.23 -4.14
CA ALA A 483 -5.16 -0.10 -3.22
C ALA A 483 -4.33 -1.25 -3.78
N ALA A 484 -3.01 -1.13 -3.78
CA ALA A 484 -2.06 -2.17 -4.16
C ALA A 484 -2.41 -2.90 -5.48
N GLY A 485 -2.87 -2.14 -6.50
CA GLY A 485 -3.24 -2.68 -7.81
C GLY A 485 -4.66 -3.26 -7.91
N LEU A 486 -5.39 -3.43 -6.80
CA LEU A 486 -6.79 -3.79 -6.82
C LEU A 486 -7.67 -2.54 -6.96
N HIS A 487 -8.79 -2.71 -7.65
CA HIS A 487 -9.77 -1.66 -7.88
C HIS A 487 -11.16 -2.17 -7.49
N PHE A 488 -11.90 -1.36 -6.77
CA PHE A 488 -13.26 -1.64 -6.40
C PHE A 488 -14.13 -0.40 -6.62
N SER A 489 -15.35 -0.59 -7.11
CA SER A 489 -16.31 0.50 -7.28
C SER A 489 -17.58 0.18 -6.51
N THR A 490 -18.09 1.16 -5.78
CA THR A 490 -19.39 1.09 -5.10
C THR A 490 -20.17 2.37 -5.38
N GLN A 491 -21.47 2.35 -5.11
CA GLN A 491 -22.32 3.49 -5.36
C GLN A 491 -23.39 3.63 -4.27
N ALA A 492 -23.72 4.87 -3.95
CA ALA A 492 -24.92 5.22 -3.21
C ALA A 492 -25.97 5.76 -4.19
N ASP A 493 -27.19 5.28 -4.06
CA ASP A 493 -28.34 5.74 -4.82
C ASP A 493 -29.06 6.83 -4.02
N VAL A 494 -29.16 8.01 -4.58
CA VAL A 494 -29.83 9.16 -3.94
C VAL A 494 -31.09 9.48 -4.75
N LEU A 495 -32.25 9.17 -4.19
CA LEU A 495 -33.52 9.62 -4.75
C LEU A 495 -33.73 11.09 -4.41
N VAL A 496 -33.80 11.93 -5.43
CA VAL A 496 -34.28 13.31 -5.31
C VAL A 496 -35.78 13.31 -5.54
N ALA A 497 -36.54 13.88 -4.61
CA ALA A 497 -37.99 14.01 -4.71
C ALA A 497 -38.43 15.37 -4.20
N HIS A 498 -39.23 16.11 -4.98
CA HIS A 498 -39.86 17.36 -4.57
C HIS A 498 -41.29 17.16 -4.06
N LYS A 499 -41.78 15.92 -4.10
CA LYS A 499 -43.07 15.51 -3.53
C LYS A 499 -43.01 14.10 -2.98
N ILE A 500 -43.88 13.81 -2.06
CA ILE A 500 -44.12 12.45 -1.56
C ILE A 500 -45.44 11.99 -2.21
N ASP A 501 -45.34 10.94 -3.02
CA ASP A 501 -46.48 10.38 -3.76
C ASP A 501 -46.08 8.99 -4.25
N PHE A 502 -46.49 7.93 -3.52
CA PHE A 502 -46.13 6.55 -3.85
C PHE A 502 -47.20 5.53 -3.42
N ASP A 503 -47.28 4.45 -4.19
CA ASP A 503 -48.04 3.28 -3.84
C ASP A 503 -47.21 2.35 -2.95
N THR A 504 -47.81 1.88 -1.84
CA THR A 504 -47.14 0.98 -0.91
C THR A 504 -47.04 -0.44 -1.46
N GLY A 505 -46.04 -1.19 -1.02
CA GLY A 505 -45.80 -2.54 -1.53
C GLY A 505 -45.12 -2.57 -2.90
N THR A 506 -44.69 -1.42 -3.43
CA THR A 506 -43.97 -1.24 -4.70
C THR A 506 -42.51 -0.85 -4.49
N VAL A 507 -41.74 -0.81 -5.58
CA VAL A 507 -40.35 -0.34 -5.53
C VAL A 507 -40.25 1.16 -5.18
N ASP A 508 -41.28 1.95 -5.46
CA ASP A 508 -41.34 3.38 -5.19
C ASP A 508 -41.49 3.68 -3.68
N GLU A 509 -41.97 2.71 -2.89
CA GLU A 509 -42.04 2.79 -1.45
C GLU A 509 -40.63 2.65 -0.78
N ASN A 510 -39.77 1.79 -1.34
CA ASN A 510 -38.54 1.37 -0.69
C ASN A 510 -37.63 2.51 -0.19
N PRO A 511 -37.46 3.63 -0.90
CA PRO A 511 -36.65 4.73 -0.44
C PRO A 511 -37.15 5.42 0.83
N TRP A 512 -38.48 5.38 1.07
CA TRP A 512 -39.14 6.00 2.21
C TRP A 512 -39.25 5.08 3.40
N LEU A 513 -39.19 3.76 3.16
CA LEU A 513 -39.36 2.72 4.18
C LEU A 513 -38.09 2.62 5.02
N PHE A 514 -38.16 3.11 6.25
CA PHE A 514 -37.05 3.13 7.19
C PHE A 514 -36.91 1.80 7.96
N ASP A 515 -38.01 1.25 8.40
CA ASP A 515 -38.08 -0.01 9.14
C ASP A 515 -39.31 -0.81 8.72
N PRO A 516 -39.15 -2.00 8.13
CA PRO A 516 -40.27 -2.85 7.73
C PRO A 516 -40.79 -3.79 8.82
N ASP A 517 -40.19 -3.92 9.98
CA ASP A 517 -40.33 -4.84 11.10
C ASP A 517 -41.58 -5.78 11.06
N GLY A 518 -41.44 -6.91 10.36
CA GLY A 518 -42.47 -7.93 10.28
C GLY A 518 -43.66 -7.60 9.37
N SER A 519 -43.77 -6.38 8.85
CA SER A 519 -44.81 -6.01 7.89
C SER A 519 -44.60 -6.71 6.55
N GLN A 520 -45.71 -7.00 5.85
CA GLN A 520 -45.68 -7.73 4.59
C GLN A 520 -46.18 -6.86 3.43
N SER A 521 -45.42 -6.91 2.32
CA SER A 521 -45.91 -6.45 1.03
C SER A 521 -46.63 -7.62 0.35
N ASN A 522 -47.90 -7.46 0.05
CA ASN A 522 -48.68 -8.50 -0.61
C ASN A 522 -48.42 -8.60 -2.13
N GLY A 523 -47.46 -7.84 -2.68
CA GLY A 523 -47.24 -7.78 -4.13
C GLY A 523 -48.42 -7.20 -4.94
N VAL A 524 -49.40 -6.62 -4.29
CA VAL A 524 -50.62 -6.04 -4.84
C VAL A 524 -50.86 -4.63 -4.30
N GLN A 525 -49.86 -3.77 -4.43
CA GLN A 525 -50.01 -2.34 -4.13
C GLN A 525 -50.58 -2.06 -2.73
N ASN A 526 -50.13 -2.76 -1.71
CA ASN A 526 -50.40 -2.42 -0.33
C ASN A 526 -49.32 -3.00 0.62
N ARG A 527 -49.18 -2.37 1.78
CA ARG A 527 -48.37 -2.85 2.90
C ARG A 527 -49.31 -3.18 4.06
N PHE A 528 -49.16 -4.38 4.60
CA PHE A 528 -49.97 -4.94 5.64
C PHE A 528 -49.20 -5.07 6.96
N SER A 529 -49.85 -4.73 8.05
CA SER A 529 -49.35 -4.94 9.41
C SER A 529 -50.39 -5.65 10.24
N ASP A 530 -49.99 -6.69 10.96
CA ASP A 530 -50.85 -7.52 11.81
C ASP A 530 -50.11 -7.91 13.08
N GLY A 531 -50.82 -8.04 14.17
CA GLY A 531 -50.25 -8.41 15.45
C GLY A 531 -49.26 -7.37 15.98
N ASN A 532 -48.06 -7.82 16.31
CA ASN A 532 -46.98 -6.93 16.80
C ASN A 532 -46.11 -6.34 15.69
N ALA A 533 -46.41 -6.64 14.43
CA ALA A 533 -45.64 -6.09 13.30
C ALA A 533 -45.95 -4.60 13.12
N HIS A 534 -44.97 -3.88 12.63
CA HIS A 534 -45.11 -2.48 12.25
C HIS A 534 -44.23 -2.14 11.05
N PHE A 535 -44.41 -0.97 10.50
CA PHE A 535 -43.48 -0.38 9.57
C PHE A 535 -43.36 1.11 9.79
N THR A 536 -42.18 1.64 9.48
CA THR A 536 -41.85 3.04 9.72
C THR A 536 -41.37 3.69 8.45
N TYR A 537 -42.00 4.79 8.05
CA TYR A 537 -41.48 5.69 7.01
C TYR A 537 -40.63 6.77 7.61
N ARG A 538 -39.62 7.22 6.87
CA ARG A 538 -38.84 8.42 7.16
C ARG A 538 -39.02 9.44 6.04
N PHE A 539 -39.58 10.60 6.38
CA PHE A 539 -39.78 11.72 5.48
C PHE A 539 -38.76 12.82 5.78
N PRO A 540 -37.75 13.04 4.90
CA PRO A 540 -36.73 14.05 5.12
C PRO A 540 -37.18 15.41 4.56
N PHE A 541 -38.18 16.04 5.19
CA PHE A 541 -38.71 17.33 4.73
C PHE A 541 -37.61 18.37 4.54
N PRO A 542 -37.73 19.28 3.55
CA PRO A 542 -36.78 20.38 3.33
C PRO A 542 -36.58 21.24 4.59
N ALA A 543 -35.41 21.87 4.70
CA ALA A 543 -35.07 22.72 5.85
C ALA A 543 -35.99 23.94 6.00
N ASP A 544 -36.54 24.45 4.88
CA ASP A 544 -37.45 25.60 4.80
C ASP A 544 -38.94 25.23 4.90
N THR A 545 -39.28 23.93 5.04
CA THR A 545 -40.67 23.50 5.25
C THR A 545 -41.29 24.17 6.47
N THR A 546 -42.42 24.84 6.27
CA THR A 546 -43.20 25.53 7.32
C THR A 546 -44.43 24.76 7.75
N SER A 547 -44.98 23.92 6.87
CA SER A 547 -46.04 22.95 7.23
C SER A 547 -45.95 21.69 6.40
N ALA A 548 -46.41 20.55 6.97
CA ALA A 548 -46.45 19.28 6.28
C ALA A 548 -47.68 18.49 6.72
N HIS A 549 -48.44 17.96 5.76
CA HIS A 549 -49.58 17.07 5.98
C HIS A 549 -49.39 15.82 5.16
N VAL A 550 -49.40 14.66 5.80
CA VAL A 550 -49.32 13.35 5.14
C VAL A 550 -50.72 12.75 5.06
N THR A 551 -51.10 12.27 3.91
CA THR A 551 -52.35 11.52 3.69
C THR A 551 -52.01 10.06 3.43
N LEU A 552 -52.57 9.18 4.23
CA LEU A 552 -52.55 7.73 4.08
C LEU A 552 -53.87 7.25 3.54
N THR A 553 -53.86 6.52 2.42
CA THR A 553 -55.04 5.75 2.00
C THR A 553 -54.99 4.41 2.68
N ILE A 554 -55.86 4.18 3.64
CA ILE A 554 -55.92 2.99 4.51
C ILE A 554 -57.24 2.27 4.41
N ASP A 555 -57.24 0.99 4.73
CA ASP A 555 -58.44 0.26 5.12
C ASP A 555 -58.24 -0.33 6.53
N ALA A 556 -59.28 -0.19 7.36
CA ALA A 556 -59.35 -0.81 8.67
C ALA A 556 -58.55 -0.19 9.84
N GLU A 557 -57.96 -1.02 10.62
CA GLU A 557 -57.57 -0.77 12.00
C GLU A 557 -56.08 -0.36 12.09
N PHE A 558 -55.84 0.91 12.41
CA PHE A 558 -54.47 1.40 12.51
C PHE A 558 -54.19 2.22 13.74
N LEU A 559 -52.99 2.03 14.26
CA LEU A 559 -52.33 2.94 15.15
C LEU A 559 -51.19 3.64 14.38
N VAL A 560 -51.31 4.95 14.21
CA VAL A 560 -50.25 5.75 13.58
C VAL A 560 -49.58 6.62 14.64
N GLN A 561 -48.26 6.50 14.71
CA GLN A 561 -47.44 7.26 15.65
C GLN A 561 -46.38 8.06 14.88
N VAL A 562 -45.99 9.20 15.42
CA VAL A 562 -44.99 10.10 14.85
C VAL A 562 -43.86 10.32 15.83
N SER A 563 -42.66 10.43 15.32
CA SER A 563 -41.45 10.75 16.07
C SER A 563 -40.53 11.66 15.28
N THR A 564 -39.74 12.48 15.97
CA THR A 564 -38.65 13.30 15.40
C THR A 564 -37.29 12.65 15.55
N ASP A 565 -37.16 11.64 16.39
CA ASP A 565 -35.88 10.98 16.77
C ASP A 565 -35.90 9.45 16.63
N ASN A 566 -37.04 8.87 16.17
CA ASN A 566 -37.27 7.43 16.08
C ASN A 566 -37.23 6.67 17.44
N GLU A 567 -37.27 7.39 18.55
CA GLU A 567 -37.26 6.83 19.91
C GLU A 567 -38.52 7.18 20.67
N ASN A 568 -38.88 8.48 20.65
CA ASN A 568 -40.04 9.01 21.38
C ASN A 568 -41.24 9.15 20.44
N TRP A 569 -42.27 8.36 20.68
CA TRP A 569 -43.45 8.24 19.79
C TRP A 569 -44.70 8.89 20.35
N THR A 570 -45.39 9.65 19.51
CA THR A 570 -46.68 10.26 19.82
C THR A 570 -47.75 9.68 18.90
N THR A 571 -48.83 9.15 19.47
CA THR A 571 -49.98 8.69 18.69
C THR A 571 -50.71 9.89 18.07
N VAL A 572 -50.90 9.86 16.76
CA VAL A 572 -51.55 10.92 15.97
C VAL A 572 -52.84 10.45 15.31
N LEU A 573 -52.97 9.15 15.11
CA LEU A 573 -54.19 8.54 14.58
C LEU A 573 -54.40 7.16 15.21
N GLN A 574 -55.62 6.85 15.61
CA GLN A 574 -56.04 5.52 15.97
C GLN A 574 -57.36 5.25 15.26
N GLU A 575 -57.32 4.39 14.25
CA GLU A 575 -58.51 3.96 13.50
C GLU A 575 -58.94 2.58 13.99
N THR A 576 -60.16 2.44 14.38
CA THR A 576 -60.67 1.22 15.06
C THR A 576 -61.86 0.59 14.33
N GLN A 577 -62.10 0.97 13.08
CA GLN A 577 -63.20 0.38 12.30
C GLN A 577 -62.78 -0.98 11.76
N PRO A 578 -63.58 -2.03 11.98
CA PRO A 578 -63.23 -3.36 11.49
C PRO A 578 -63.21 -3.40 9.98
N ILE A 579 -62.23 -4.12 9.44
CA ILE A 579 -62.15 -4.44 8.01
C ILE A 579 -63.18 -5.50 7.70
N THR A 580 -63.93 -5.28 6.65
CA THR A 580 -64.84 -6.30 6.16
C THR A 580 -64.37 -6.93 4.84
N ASP A 581 -63.78 -6.20 3.93
CA ASP A 581 -63.39 -6.74 2.62
C ASP A 581 -62.47 -5.79 1.81
N GLY A 582 -61.90 -4.79 2.42
CA GLY A 582 -61.13 -3.75 1.70
C GLY A 582 -61.99 -2.70 1.02
N SER A 583 -63.34 -2.74 1.25
CA SER A 583 -64.27 -1.74 0.71
C SER A 583 -64.28 -0.43 1.51
N ASN A 584 -63.65 -0.41 2.67
CA ASN A 584 -63.59 0.74 3.58
C ASN A 584 -62.34 1.63 3.39
N LYS A 585 -61.73 1.60 2.21
CA LYS A 585 -60.61 2.49 1.93
C LYS A 585 -61.02 3.94 2.14
N ALA A 586 -60.21 4.65 2.92
CA ALA A 586 -60.41 6.06 3.18
C ALA A 586 -59.09 6.77 3.37
N ASP A 587 -59.06 8.00 2.93
CA ASP A 587 -57.92 8.87 3.16
C ASP A 587 -57.94 9.41 4.59
N ARG A 588 -56.77 9.40 5.22
CA ARG A 588 -56.54 9.96 6.55
C ARG A 588 -55.41 10.95 6.48
N SER A 589 -55.70 12.22 6.67
CA SER A 589 -54.73 13.29 6.70
C SER A 589 -54.21 13.50 8.10
N ILE A 590 -52.90 13.56 8.24
CA ILE A 590 -52.16 13.71 9.50
C ILE A 590 -51.32 14.99 9.40
N ASP A 591 -51.55 15.93 10.32
CA ASP A 591 -50.74 17.12 10.43
C ASP A 591 -49.40 16.79 11.11
N LEU A 592 -48.32 16.87 10.32
CA LEU A 592 -46.96 16.64 10.78
C LEU A 592 -46.23 17.95 11.15
N THR A 593 -46.86 19.09 10.95
CA THR A 593 -46.25 20.43 11.22
C THR A 593 -45.70 20.55 12.65
N PRO A 594 -46.37 20.07 13.71
CA PRO A 594 -45.85 20.14 15.08
C PRO A 594 -44.60 19.27 15.31
N TYR A 595 -44.29 18.36 14.41
CA TYR A 595 -43.20 17.38 14.51
C TYR A 595 -42.05 17.67 13.57
N LEU A 596 -42.04 18.82 12.90
CA LEU A 596 -40.94 19.21 12.04
C LEU A 596 -39.69 19.48 12.87
N GLY A 597 -38.82 18.47 12.99
CA GLY A 597 -37.52 18.55 13.68
C GLY A 597 -36.46 19.26 12.87
N THR A 598 -35.21 19.23 13.38
CA THR A 598 -34.04 19.71 12.65
C THR A 598 -32.92 18.69 12.80
N ALA A 599 -32.42 18.14 11.70
CA ALA A 599 -31.26 17.26 11.71
C ALA A 599 -29.95 18.05 11.48
N THR A 600 -28.82 17.40 11.69
CA THR A 600 -27.48 17.97 11.48
C THR A 600 -27.19 18.30 10.02
N ASP A 601 -27.89 17.70 9.08
CA ASP A 601 -27.82 17.96 7.64
C ASP A 601 -28.73 19.10 7.17
N GLY A 602 -29.52 19.70 8.08
CA GLY A 602 -30.46 20.78 7.81
C GLY A 602 -31.83 20.33 7.33
N SER A 603 -32.07 19.01 7.15
CA SER A 603 -33.42 18.49 6.88
C SER A 603 -34.26 18.47 8.17
N LYS A 604 -35.58 18.35 7.99
CA LYS A 604 -36.56 18.18 9.07
C LYS A 604 -37.15 16.77 9.00
N PRO A 605 -36.45 15.74 9.47
CA PRO A 605 -36.91 14.37 9.35
C PRO A 605 -38.10 14.14 10.29
N VAL A 606 -39.12 13.43 9.77
CA VAL A 606 -40.24 12.92 10.54
C VAL A 606 -40.36 11.42 10.30
N TYR A 607 -40.44 10.68 11.37
CA TYR A 607 -40.69 9.24 11.32
C TYR A 607 -42.20 8.98 11.57
N LEU A 608 -42.82 8.18 10.73
CA LEU A 608 -44.23 7.83 10.82
C LEU A 608 -44.30 6.31 10.89
N LYS A 609 -44.68 5.80 12.06
CA LYS A 609 -44.84 4.38 12.33
C LYS A 609 -46.31 3.99 12.22
N VAL A 610 -46.56 2.92 11.49
CA VAL A 610 -47.87 2.33 11.30
C VAL A 610 -47.88 0.92 11.88
N SER A 611 -48.82 0.63 12.76
CA SER A 611 -48.98 -0.67 13.40
C SER A 611 -50.49 -1.03 13.49
N ASP A 612 -50.76 -2.26 13.84
CA ASP A 612 -52.08 -2.72 14.17
C ASP A 612 -52.62 -2.01 15.42
N ALA A 613 -53.89 -1.60 15.41
CA ALA A 613 -54.54 -1.00 16.57
C ALA A 613 -54.98 -2.01 17.64
N PHE A 614 -55.19 -3.29 17.26
CA PHE A 614 -55.60 -4.40 18.12
C PHE A 614 -54.78 -5.67 17.92
N PRO A 615 -53.54 -5.73 18.36
CA PRO A 615 -52.55 -6.76 17.99
C PRO A 615 -52.94 -8.22 18.29
N ASN A 616 -54.06 -8.47 18.94
CA ASN A 616 -54.45 -9.81 19.40
C ASN A 616 -55.78 -10.30 18.82
N ASP A 617 -56.35 -9.64 17.85
CA ASP A 617 -57.65 -10.00 17.29
C ASP A 617 -57.60 -10.88 16.02
N GLY A 618 -56.36 -11.05 15.44
CA GLY A 618 -56.11 -11.88 14.25
C GLY A 618 -56.39 -11.17 12.93
N TRP A 619 -56.56 -9.86 12.96
CA TRP A 619 -56.73 -9.00 11.80
C TRP A 619 -55.78 -7.82 11.88
N GLY A 620 -55.46 -7.22 10.76
CA GLY A 620 -54.64 -6.04 10.69
C GLY A 620 -55.06 -5.14 9.55
N GLY A 621 -54.37 -4.03 9.38
CA GLY A 621 -54.71 -3.04 8.40
C GLY A 621 -53.76 -2.99 7.19
N ARG A 622 -54.23 -2.33 6.13
CA ARG A 622 -53.43 -2.09 4.91
C ARG A 622 -53.32 -0.62 4.62
N VAL A 623 -52.13 -0.20 4.27
CA VAL A 623 -51.86 1.10 3.63
C VAL A 623 -51.65 0.86 2.15
N TYR A 624 -52.29 1.64 1.32
CA TYR A 624 -52.28 1.52 -0.15
C TYR A 624 -51.49 2.61 -0.83
N HIS A 625 -51.62 3.83 -0.35
CA HIS A 625 -51.04 5.00 -0.97
C HIS A 625 -50.65 6.03 0.07
N VAL A 626 -49.56 6.74 -0.18
CA VAL A 626 -49.01 7.80 0.69
C VAL A 626 -48.73 9.04 -0.14
N THR A 627 -49.30 10.18 0.28
CA THR A 627 -48.99 11.48 -0.29
C THR A 627 -48.65 12.49 0.80
N ALA A 628 -47.95 13.55 0.47
CA ALA A 628 -47.79 14.68 1.38
C ALA A 628 -47.92 16.02 0.68
N ASP A 629 -48.68 16.92 1.33
CA ASP A 629 -48.72 18.35 1.01
C ASP A 629 -47.74 19.10 1.91
N ILE A 630 -46.79 19.83 1.26
CA ILE A 630 -45.71 20.53 1.94
C ILE A 630 -45.78 22.00 1.56
N VAL A 631 -45.56 22.88 2.55
CA VAL A 631 -45.38 24.33 2.33
C VAL A 631 -44.01 24.71 2.81
N GLU A 632 -43.24 25.29 1.90
CA GLU A 632 -41.89 25.84 2.15
C GLU A 632 -41.94 27.34 2.43
#